data_82faabbf90eeb44ce1ed35efd55f8138
#
_entry.id   82faabbf90eeb44ce1ed35efd55f8138
#
_cell.length_a   1.000
_cell.length_b   1.000
_cell.length_c   1.000
_cell.angle_alpha   90.00
_cell.angle_beta   90.00
_cell.angle_gamma   90.00
#
_symmetry.space_group_name_H-M   'P 1'
#
loop_
_entity.id
_entity.type
_entity.pdbx_description
1 polymer ?
#
loop_
_entity_poly.entity_id
_entity_poly.type
_entity_poly.pdbx_seq_one_letter_code
_entity_poly.pdbx_strand_id
1 'polypeptide(L)'
;MVDSITPYDPRVQYKTAILNGVTYNYILAEPLGQILYTIFLIHGWPDLSFGWRYQIPHLLSLGLRVVVPDMMGYAGTDAPESLTHYTYKRAADDLAALAQQLGLSSIMLGGHDWGGAIVYRVALHYPKLIKAMFSVCTPFAPPRKEFLDVTVMPNFKYQVQLRGPEIEAEIVGKEKLRKFLTAVYGGRTPEGEPGFTVAQGLLFDALPKITPGPLVSKEEMDFYVERYALKGIRGPLNWYRTQELNFEDEKLMAAEMEGFKFDIPTLFIAGARDEALPPSMSVGMDKWFRSLTRGEVDASHWALWEKPAEVNRYIEEFLTGQISAGKASL
;
A
#
# COMPACT_ATOMS: atom_id res chain seq x y z
N MET A 1 5.64 -16.32 -18.09
CA MET A 1 4.75 -15.74 -17.06
C MET A 1 5.63 -15.29 -15.91
N VAL A 2 5.29 -14.17 -15.24
CA VAL A 2 5.96 -13.76 -14.00
C VAL A 2 5.55 -14.73 -12.91
N ASP A 3 6.50 -15.18 -12.08
CA ASP A 3 6.19 -16.02 -10.91
C ASP A 3 5.37 -15.23 -9.89
N SER A 4 4.43 -15.90 -9.22
CA SER A 4 3.59 -15.32 -8.19
C SER A 4 3.33 -16.33 -7.08
N ILE A 5 3.10 -15.84 -5.86
CA ILE A 5 2.52 -16.69 -4.82
C ILE A 5 1.03 -16.89 -5.09
N THR A 6 0.53 -18.06 -4.74
CA THR A 6 -0.89 -18.39 -4.74
C THR A 6 -1.48 -18.25 -3.33
N PRO A 7 -2.81 -18.24 -3.16
CA PRO A 7 -3.41 -18.37 -1.83
C PRO A 7 -2.83 -19.58 -1.06
N TYR A 8 -2.35 -19.32 0.16
CA TYR A 8 -1.70 -20.35 1.01
C TYR A 8 -0.42 -20.98 0.43
N ASP A 9 0.29 -20.24 -0.41
CA ASP A 9 1.56 -20.69 -1.02
C ASP A 9 2.56 -21.16 0.06
N PRO A 10 3.21 -22.33 -0.11
CA PRO A 10 4.15 -22.86 0.88
C PRO A 10 5.44 -22.03 1.05
N ARG A 11 5.72 -21.11 0.13
CA ARG A 11 6.86 -20.18 0.23
C ARG A 11 6.66 -19.07 1.25
N VAL A 12 5.44 -18.89 1.75
CA VAL A 12 5.10 -17.85 2.72
C VAL A 12 4.51 -18.42 3.99
N GLN A 13 4.73 -17.72 5.10
CA GLN A 13 4.15 -18.04 6.40
C GLN A 13 3.28 -16.88 6.86
N TYR A 14 2.07 -17.17 7.32
CA TYR A 14 1.21 -16.20 7.98
C TYR A 14 1.56 -16.16 9.46
N LYS A 15 1.99 -15.00 9.94
CA LYS A 15 2.41 -14.76 11.33
C LYS A 15 1.55 -13.68 11.97
N THR A 16 1.61 -13.62 13.29
CA THR A 16 0.99 -12.53 14.07
C THR A 16 2.01 -11.90 15.00
N ALA A 17 1.82 -10.61 15.29
CA ALA A 17 2.60 -9.85 16.26
C ALA A 17 1.67 -8.92 17.04
N ILE A 18 1.95 -8.70 18.32
CA ILE A 18 1.26 -7.67 19.11
C ILE A 18 2.12 -6.41 19.04
N LEU A 19 1.59 -5.36 18.41
CA LEU A 19 2.27 -4.08 18.18
C LEU A 19 1.48 -2.97 18.85
N ASN A 20 2.07 -2.29 19.81
CA ASN A 20 1.44 -1.20 20.54
C ASN A 20 0.01 -1.49 21.00
N GLY A 21 -0.21 -2.73 21.50
CA GLY A 21 -1.49 -3.17 22.07
C GLY A 21 -2.52 -3.71 21.08
N VAL A 22 -2.19 -3.86 19.80
CA VAL A 22 -3.06 -4.46 18.76
C VAL A 22 -2.37 -5.61 18.06
N THR A 23 -3.16 -6.59 17.61
CA THR A 23 -2.66 -7.74 16.86
C THR A 23 -2.57 -7.41 15.38
N TYR A 24 -1.37 -7.57 14.83
CA TYR A 24 -1.12 -7.52 13.39
C TYR A 24 -0.92 -8.93 12.83
N ASN A 25 -1.51 -9.17 11.68
CA ASN A 25 -1.22 -10.34 10.85
C ASN A 25 -0.24 -9.91 9.74
N TYR A 26 0.72 -10.75 9.40
CA TYR A 26 1.67 -10.45 8.33
C TYR A 26 2.15 -11.72 7.62
N ILE A 27 2.51 -11.57 6.35
CA ILE A 27 3.25 -12.57 5.61
C ILE A 27 4.73 -12.42 5.94
N LEU A 28 5.38 -13.56 6.26
CA LEU A 28 6.84 -13.70 6.32
C LEU A 28 7.27 -14.67 5.22
N ALA A 29 8.19 -14.24 4.37
CA ALA A 29 8.81 -15.08 3.37
C ALA A 29 10.34 -14.94 3.44
N GLU A 30 11.06 -16.07 3.39
CA GLU A 30 12.51 -16.12 3.51
C GLU A 30 13.14 -16.73 2.25
N PRO A 31 14.26 -16.18 1.76
CA PRO A 31 14.98 -16.75 0.61
C PRO A 31 15.61 -18.10 0.99
N LEU A 32 15.83 -18.96 0.01
CA LEU A 32 16.47 -20.28 0.21
C LEU A 32 17.93 -20.21 0.65
N GLY A 33 18.56 -19.03 0.55
CA GLY A 33 19.97 -18.83 0.89
C GLY A 33 20.18 -17.84 2.01
N GLN A 34 21.33 -17.16 1.99
CA GLN A 34 21.67 -16.11 2.93
C GLN A 34 20.69 -14.93 2.81
N ILE A 35 20.13 -14.47 3.93
CA ILE A 35 19.35 -13.25 3.99
C ILE A 35 20.31 -12.05 3.90
N LEU A 36 20.21 -11.27 2.83
CA LEU A 36 21.03 -10.09 2.64
C LEU A 36 20.45 -8.88 3.40
N TYR A 37 19.15 -8.65 3.24
CA TYR A 37 18.39 -7.59 3.93
C TYR A 37 16.95 -8.05 4.15
N THR A 38 16.22 -7.31 4.98
CA THR A 38 14.76 -7.46 5.13
C THR A 38 14.06 -6.28 4.49
N ILE A 39 13.02 -6.56 3.69
CA ILE A 39 12.15 -5.57 3.10
C ILE A 39 10.73 -5.71 3.65
N PHE A 40 10.12 -4.58 4.03
CA PHE A 40 8.70 -4.51 4.35
C PHE A 40 7.95 -3.97 3.14
N LEU A 41 6.81 -4.59 2.82
CA LEU A 41 5.93 -4.18 1.73
C LEU A 41 4.57 -3.80 2.30
N ILE A 42 4.15 -2.57 2.05
CA ILE A 42 2.93 -1.98 2.62
C ILE A 42 1.89 -1.82 1.52
N HIS A 43 0.77 -2.53 1.70
CA HIS A 43 -0.36 -2.44 0.76
C HIS A 43 -1.21 -1.20 1.01
N GLY A 44 -2.09 -0.91 0.07
CA GLY A 44 -3.06 0.17 0.15
C GLY A 44 -4.52 -0.30 0.20
N TRP A 45 -5.42 0.52 -0.34
CA TRP A 45 -6.86 0.27 -0.35
C TRP A 45 -7.39 -0.02 -1.77
N PRO A 46 -8.29 -0.97 -1.89
CA PRO A 46 -8.69 -2.02 -0.96
C PRO A 46 -7.88 -3.30 -1.21
N ASP A 47 -6.66 -3.35 -0.73
CA ASP A 47 -5.74 -4.47 -0.95
C ASP A 47 -5.44 -5.24 0.36
N LEU A 48 -4.55 -6.20 0.32
CA LEU A 48 -4.05 -7.03 1.42
C LEU A 48 -2.55 -7.27 1.24
N SER A 49 -1.92 -7.91 2.22
CA SER A 49 -0.56 -8.42 2.06
C SER A 49 -0.37 -9.27 0.79
N PHE A 50 -1.41 -9.97 0.36
CA PHE A 50 -1.43 -10.78 -0.88
C PHE A 50 -1.35 -9.95 -2.17
N GLY A 51 -1.62 -8.67 -2.14
CA GLY A 51 -1.46 -7.78 -3.30
C GLY A 51 -0.05 -7.75 -3.87
N TRP A 52 0.94 -8.08 -3.04
CA TRP A 52 2.34 -8.18 -3.41
C TRP A 52 2.74 -9.54 -4.00
N ARG A 53 1.77 -10.36 -4.42
CA ARG A 53 1.97 -11.75 -4.87
C ARG A 53 3.00 -11.95 -5.97
N TYR A 54 3.18 -10.98 -6.87
CA TYR A 54 4.18 -11.02 -7.93
C TYR A 54 5.55 -10.50 -7.51
N GLN A 55 5.61 -9.66 -6.48
CA GLN A 55 6.85 -9.05 -5.99
C GLN A 55 7.55 -9.95 -4.98
N ILE A 56 6.78 -10.67 -4.15
CA ILE A 56 7.34 -11.55 -3.11
C ILE A 56 8.34 -12.57 -3.68
N PRO A 57 8.00 -13.44 -4.66
CA PRO A 57 8.95 -14.43 -5.17
C PRO A 57 10.16 -13.77 -5.86
N HIS A 58 9.95 -12.64 -6.52
CA HIS A 58 11.02 -11.89 -7.14
C HIS A 58 12.02 -11.36 -6.10
N LEU A 59 11.55 -10.75 -5.02
CA LEU A 59 12.41 -10.25 -3.94
C LEU A 59 13.14 -11.37 -3.20
N LEU A 60 12.50 -12.53 -3.01
CA LEU A 60 13.16 -13.73 -2.49
C LEU A 60 14.33 -14.17 -3.36
N SER A 61 14.20 -14.10 -4.69
CA SER A 61 15.29 -14.45 -5.62
C SER A 61 16.49 -13.50 -5.53
N LEU A 62 16.28 -12.26 -5.03
CA LEU A 62 17.34 -11.28 -4.75
C LEU A 62 18.00 -11.48 -3.37
N GLY A 63 17.62 -12.52 -2.62
CA GLY A 63 18.13 -12.78 -1.27
C GLY A 63 17.53 -11.91 -0.18
N LEU A 64 16.35 -11.35 -0.41
CA LEU A 64 15.66 -10.52 0.59
C LEU A 64 14.67 -11.36 1.40
N ARG A 65 14.67 -11.20 2.73
CA ARG A 65 13.53 -11.59 3.56
C ARG A 65 12.41 -10.58 3.34
N VAL A 66 11.20 -11.06 3.09
CA VAL A 66 10.04 -10.21 2.80
C VAL A 66 9.03 -10.29 3.95
N VAL A 67 8.63 -9.14 4.46
CA VAL A 67 7.62 -8.97 5.52
C VAL A 67 6.50 -8.11 4.97
N VAL A 68 5.27 -8.62 4.96
CA VAL A 68 4.13 -7.92 4.38
C VAL A 68 2.98 -7.90 5.39
N PRO A 69 2.84 -6.86 6.20
CA PRO A 69 1.71 -6.75 7.13
C PRO A 69 0.38 -6.54 6.38
N ASP A 70 -0.68 -7.17 6.88
CA ASP A 70 -2.03 -6.68 6.63
C ASP A 70 -2.22 -5.44 7.52
N MET A 71 -2.46 -4.28 6.93
CA MET A 71 -2.54 -3.03 7.67
C MET A 71 -3.75 -2.99 8.61
N MET A 72 -3.78 -2.02 9.53
CA MET A 72 -4.86 -1.87 10.52
C MET A 72 -6.24 -1.97 9.88
N GLY A 73 -7.09 -2.86 10.39
CA GLY A 73 -8.44 -3.07 9.91
C GLY A 73 -8.59 -4.09 8.78
N TYR A 74 -7.49 -4.65 8.27
CA TYR A 74 -7.51 -5.61 7.16
C TYR A 74 -7.25 -7.04 7.62
N ALA A 75 -7.93 -7.98 6.97
CA ALA A 75 -7.72 -9.42 7.12
C ALA A 75 -7.69 -9.88 8.59
N GLY A 76 -6.57 -10.48 9.03
CA GLY A 76 -6.38 -10.97 10.40
C GLY A 76 -5.89 -9.92 11.40
N THR A 77 -5.54 -8.72 10.94
CA THR A 77 -5.15 -7.60 11.80
C THR A 77 -6.37 -7.02 12.52
N ASP A 78 -6.19 -6.56 13.75
CA ASP A 78 -7.28 -5.96 14.51
C ASP A 78 -7.90 -4.77 13.79
N ALA A 79 -9.20 -4.53 14.08
CA ALA A 79 -9.98 -3.44 13.51
C ALA A 79 -10.65 -2.60 14.64
N PRO A 80 -9.85 -1.83 15.42
CA PRO A 80 -10.39 -1.00 16.50
C PRO A 80 -11.37 0.04 15.98
N GLU A 81 -12.32 0.45 16.83
CA GLU A 81 -13.31 1.47 16.45
C GLU A 81 -12.72 2.87 16.34
N SER A 82 -11.77 3.20 17.22
CA SER A 82 -11.15 4.52 17.28
C SER A 82 -10.31 4.79 16.03
N LEU A 83 -10.56 5.92 15.38
CA LEU A 83 -9.82 6.38 14.19
C LEU A 83 -8.34 6.64 14.47
N THR A 84 -7.95 6.87 15.73
CA THR A 84 -6.55 7.09 16.12
C THR A 84 -5.64 5.92 15.78
N HIS A 85 -6.20 4.72 15.58
CA HIS A 85 -5.44 3.54 15.15
C HIS A 85 -5.11 3.52 13.65
N TYR A 86 -5.71 4.41 12.84
CA TYR A 86 -5.59 4.43 11.38
C TYR A 86 -4.81 5.65 10.87
N THR A 87 -4.13 6.40 11.76
CA THR A 87 -3.31 7.53 11.34
C THR A 87 -1.98 7.08 10.77
N TYR A 88 -1.36 7.93 9.96
CA TYR A 88 -0.02 7.70 9.42
C TYR A 88 1.03 7.51 10.51
N LYS A 89 0.95 8.34 11.57
CA LYS A 89 1.87 8.24 12.70
C LYS A 89 1.74 6.90 13.41
N ARG A 90 0.50 6.45 13.65
CA ARG A 90 0.24 5.14 14.25
C ARG A 90 0.78 4.00 13.37
N ALA A 91 0.55 4.05 12.06
CA ALA A 91 1.08 3.05 11.15
C ALA A 91 2.62 3.02 11.16
N ALA A 92 3.26 4.20 11.21
CA ALA A 92 4.71 4.28 11.30
C ALA A 92 5.24 3.67 12.61
N ASP A 93 4.58 3.94 13.74
CA ASP A 93 4.95 3.39 15.05
C ASP A 93 4.79 1.86 15.09
N ASP A 94 3.71 1.33 14.53
CA ASP A 94 3.45 -0.11 14.49
C ASP A 94 4.47 -0.83 13.60
N LEU A 95 4.84 -0.26 12.44
CA LEU A 95 5.87 -0.83 11.57
C LEU A 95 7.26 -0.79 12.20
N ALA A 96 7.60 0.28 12.92
CA ALA A 96 8.85 0.36 13.69
C ALA A 96 8.88 -0.68 14.82
N ALA A 97 7.75 -0.87 15.52
CA ALA A 97 7.62 -1.89 16.56
C ALA A 97 7.75 -3.32 15.96
N LEU A 98 7.20 -3.58 14.78
CA LEU A 98 7.37 -4.86 14.08
C LEU A 98 8.85 -5.10 13.73
N ALA A 99 9.53 -4.09 13.20
CA ALA A 99 10.96 -4.20 12.91
C ALA A 99 11.77 -4.50 14.18
N GLN A 100 11.46 -3.83 15.29
CA GLN A 100 12.09 -4.09 16.58
C GLN A 100 11.84 -5.51 17.09
N GLN A 101 10.60 -6.02 17.03
CA GLN A 101 10.27 -7.39 17.43
C GLN A 101 10.98 -8.46 16.59
N LEU A 102 11.24 -8.15 15.31
CA LEU A 102 12.01 -9.02 14.42
C LEU A 102 13.53 -8.85 14.59
N GLY A 103 14.00 -8.04 15.55
CA GLY A 103 15.42 -7.80 15.82
C GLY A 103 16.14 -7.02 14.72
N LEU A 104 15.42 -6.19 13.97
CA LEU A 104 15.95 -5.46 12.81
C LEU A 104 16.34 -4.03 13.20
N SER A 105 17.59 -3.68 13.00
CA SER A 105 18.08 -2.31 13.18
C SER A 105 17.88 -1.43 11.95
N SER A 106 17.70 -2.04 10.77
CA SER A 106 17.38 -1.34 9.52
C SER A 106 16.61 -2.24 8.58
N ILE A 107 15.74 -1.65 7.76
CA ILE A 107 14.92 -2.31 6.75
C ILE A 107 14.96 -1.55 5.43
N MET A 108 14.64 -2.24 4.35
CA MET A 108 14.14 -1.63 3.12
C MET A 108 12.63 -1.55 3.20
N LEU A 109 12.01 -0.58 2.52
CA LEU A 109 10.57 -0.33 2.66
C LEU A 109 9.96 -0.03 1.30
N GLY A 110 8.90 -0.76 0.94
CA GLY A 110 8.14 -0.52 -0.29
C GLY A 110 6.65 -0.35 0.00
N GLY A 111 5.96 0.44 -0.81
CA GLY A 111 4.53 0.65 -0.64
C GLY A 111 3.79 0.95 -1.93
N HIS A 112 2.49 0.69 -1.92
CA HIS A 112 1.58 0.99 -3.01
C HIS A 112 0.33 1.66 -2.44
N ASP A 113 -0.23 2.66 -3.12
CA ASP A 113 -1.41 3.41 -2.72
C ASP A 113 -1.26 4.03 -1.31
N TRP A 114 -2.16 3.78 -0.34
CA TRP A 114 -1.98 4.21 1.06
C TRP A 114 -0.65 3.72 1.64
N GLY A 115 -0.21 2.51 1.25
CA GLY A 115 1.09 1.98 1.65
C GLY A 115 2.24 2.84 1.17
N GLY A 116 2.17 3.45 -0.02
CA GLY A 116 3.15 4.42 -0.51
C GLY A 116 3.18 5.68 0.35
N ALA A 117 2.02 6.21 0.76
CA ALA A 117 1.95 7.33 1.68
C ALA A 117 2.59 7.00 3.04
N ILE A 118 2.31 5.80 3.57
CA ILE A 118 2.88 5.31 4.83
C ILE A 118 4.40 5.16 4.75
N VAL A 119 4.95 4.66 3.64
CA VAL A 119 6.41 4.54 3.43
C VAL A 119 7.12 5.87 3.70
N TYR A 120 6.63 6.96 3.15
CA TYR A 120 7.21 8.28 3.38
C TYR A 120 7.07 8.73 4.84
N ARG A 121 5.98 8.40 5.52
CA ARG A 121 5.77 8.76 6.92
C ARG A 121 6.67 7.96 7.86
N VAL A 122 6.87 6.67 7.58
CA VAL A 122 7.88 5.88 8.31
C VAL A 122 9.26 6.52 8.15
N ALA A 123 9.62 6.93 6.93
CA ALA A 123 10.93 7.57 6.67
C ALA A 123 11.07 8.94 7.36
N LEU A 124 9.99 9.70 7.53
CA LEU A 124 9.99 10.97 8.28
C LEU A 124 10.15 10.73 9.78
N HIS A 125 9.44 9.77 10.37
CA HIS A 125 9.45 9.51 11.80
C HIS A 125 10.65 8.65 12.26
N TYR A 126 11.09 7.72 11.40
CA TYR A 126 12.13 6.73 11.70
C TYR A 126 13.23 6.69 10.62
N PRO A 127 13.87 7.83 10.28
CA PRO A 127 14.81 7.88 9.14
C PRO A 127 15.99 6.91 9.30
N LYS A 128 16.45 6.65 10.53
CA LYS A 128 17.56 5.72 10.80
C LYS A 128 17.19 4.25 10.59
N LEU A 129 15.90 3.91 10.60
CA LEU A 129 15.43 2.55 10.37
C LEU A 129 15.45 2.21 8.87
N ILE A 130 15.34 3.21 7.99
CA ILE A 130 15.12 2.98 6.56
C ILE A 130 16.43 3.11 5.77
N LYS A 131 16.87 1.98 5.18
CA LYS A 131 18.07 1.94 4.32
C LYS A 131 17.79 2.43 2.90
N ALA A 132 16.66 2.04 2.34
CA ALA A 132 16.18 2.43 1.02
C ALA A 132 14.66 2.28 0.99
N MET A 133 13.97 3.07 0.18
CA MET A 133 12.52 2.98 0.06
C MET A 133 12.04 3.11 -1.37
N PHE A 134 10.86 2.53 -1.66
CA PHE A 134 10.17 2.79 -2.92
C PHE A 134 8.66 2.97 -2.72
N SER A 135 8.06 3.71 -3.64
CA SER A 135 6.61 3.85 -3.73
C SER A 135 6.14 3.59 -5.15
N VAL A 136 5.06 2.82 -5.29
CA VAL A 136 4.36 2.60 -6.55
C VAL A 136 3.05 3.36 -6.54
N CYS A 137 2.80 4.12 -7.58
CA CYS A 137 1.66 5.02 -7.81
C CYS A 137 1.62 6.26 -6.89
N THR A 138 2.02 6.19 -5.63
CA THR A 138 1.84 7.28 -4.67
C THR A 138 3.05 8.21 -4.62
N PRO A 139 2.94 9.47 -5.07
CA PRO A 139 4.01 10.44 -4.91
C PRO A 139 4.10 10.95 -3.47
N PHE A 140 5.26 11.49 -3.11
CA PHE A 140 5.41 12.14 -1.81
C PHE A 140 4.62 13.45 -1.76
N ALA A 141 3.75 13.56 -0.77
CA ALA A 141 3.08 14.79 -0.38
C ALA A 141 3.61 15.23 1.01
N PRO A 142 4.24 16.40 1.13
CA PRO A 142 4.79 16.85 2.40
C PRO A 142 3.68 17.17 3.41
N PRO A 143 3.98 17.09 4.72
CA PRO A 143 3.16 17.67 5.77
C PRO A 143 2.82 19.13 5.48
N ARG A 144 1.60 19.56 5.81
CA ARG A 144 1.07 20.88 5.49
C ARG A 144 0.90 21.74 6.73
N LYS A 145 1.08 23.06 6.59
CA LYS A 145 0.83 24.05 7.66
C LYS A 145 -0.66 24.34 7.85
N GLU A 146 -1.46 24.12 6.81
CA GLU A 146 -2.91 24.33 6.81
C GLU A 146 -3.63 23.08 6.36
N PHE A 147 -4.79 22.82 6.97
CA PHE A 147 -5.63 21.69 6.58
C PHE A 147 -6.15 21.87 5.15
N LEU A 148 -6.08 20.81 4.37
CA LEU A 148 -6.69 20.72 3.06
C LEU A 148 -7.54 19.46 2.99
N ASP A 149 -8.84 19.63 2.79
CA ASP A 149 -9.68 18.52 2.39
C ASP A 149 -9.34 18.10 0.95
N VAL A 150 -8.68 16.95 0.81
CA VAL A 150 -8.23 16.49 -0.51
C VAL A 150 -9.38 16.18 -1.46
N THR A 151 -10.61 16.01 -0.97
CA THR A 151 -11.79 15.73 -1.80
C THR A 151 -12.23 16.89 -2.70
N VAL A 152 -11.64 18.07 -2.51
CA VAL A 152 -11.80 19.19 -3.47
C VAL A 152 -11.11 18.90 -4.81
N MET A 153 -10.12 17.98 -4.82
CA MET A 153 -9.45 17.55 -6.04
C MET A 153 -10.31 16.53 -6.81
N PRO A 154 -10.49 16.69 -8.14
CA PRO A 154 -11.38 15.85 -8.93
C PRO A 154 -11.11 14.34 -8.82
N ASN A 155 -9.82 13.96 -8.76
CA ASN A 155 -9.36 12.58 -8.66
C ASN A 155 -9.53 11.94 -7.27
N PHE A 156 -9.95 12.72 -6.25
CA PHE A 156 -10.21 12.22 -4.90
C PHE A 156 -11.67 12.35 -4.46
N LYS A 157 -12.59 12.67 -5.37
CA LYS A 157 -14.02 12.81 -5.04
C LYS A 157 -14.63 11.52 -4.49
N TYR A 158 -14.18 10.35 -4.95
CA TYR A 158 -14.62 9.06 -4.43
C TYR A 158 -14.42 8.93 -2.90
N GLN A 159 -13.45 9.63 -2.32
CA GLN A 159 -13.19 9.60 -0.89
C GLN A 159 -14.33 10.19 -0.06
N VAL A 160 -15.17 11.07 -0.64
CA VAL A 160 -16.37 11.57 0.04
C VAL A 160 -17.30 10.41 0.40
N GLN A 161 -17.55 9.52 -0.57
CA GLN A 161 -18.38 8.34 -0.35
C GLN A 161 -17.71 7.34 0.60
N LEU A 162 -16.38 7.11 0.46
CA LEU A 162 -15.65 6.17 1.32
C LEU A 162 -15.60 6.61 2.79
N ARG A 163 -15.62 7.92 3.06
CA ARG A 163 -15.71 8.46 4.42
C ARG A 163 -17.10 8.35 5.02
N GLY A 164 -18.13 8.31 4.17
CA GLY A 164 -19.53 8.22 4.57
C GLY A 164 -19.91 6.84 5.10
N PRO A 165 -21.15 6.72 5.57
CA PRO A 165 -21.67 5.47 6.09
C PRO A 165 -22.22 4.52 5.03
N GLU A 166 -22.44 5.00 3.80
CA GLU A 166 -23.22 4.30 2.77
C GLU A 166 -22.58 2.98 2.35
N ILE A 167 -21.25 2.99 2.11
CA ILE A 167 -20.54 1.76 1.71
C ILE A 167 -20.53 0.74 2.84
N GLU A 168 -20.28 1.19 4.07
CA GLU A 168 -20.28 0.30 5.25
C GLU A 168 -21.66 -0.34 5.47
N ALA A 169 -22.73 0.44 5.26
CA ALA A 169 -24.10 -0.05 5.40
C ALA A 169 -24.51 -1.02 4.28
N GLU A 170 -24.05 -0.76 3.05
CA GLU A 170 -24.43 -1.57 1.88
C GLU A 170 -23.56 -2.83 1.76
N ILE A 171 -22.26 -2.77 2.02
CA ILE A 171 -21.33 -3.88 1.76
C ILE A 171 -21.25 -4.81 2.98
N VAL A 172 -22.28 -5.60 3.18
CA VAL A 172 -22.39 -6.57 4.29
C VAL A 172 -22.45 -7.99 3.73
N GLY A 173 -21.57 -8.87 4.26
CA GLY A 173 -21.51 -10.28 3.86
C GLY A 173 -20.65 -10.54 2.62
N LYS A 174 -20.30 -11.82 2.43
CA LYS A 174 -19.31 -12.25 1.41
C LYS A 174 -19.75 -11.95 -0.02
N GLU A 175 -21.03 -12.04 -0.32
CA GLU A 175 -21.54 -11.79 -1.67
C GLU A 175 -21.34 -10.32 -2.07
N LYS A 176 -21.76 -9.38 -1.20
CA LYS A 176 -21.59 -7.95 -1.46
C LYS A 176 -20.12 -7.52 -1.42
N LEU A 177 -19.31 -8.10 -0.53
CA LEU A 177 -17.85 -7.92 -0.54
C LEU A 177 -17.24 -8.34 -1.88
N ARG A 178 -17.67 -9.49 -2.44
CA ARG A 178 -17.20 -9.93 -3.76
C ARG A 178 -17.56 -8.92 -4.85
N LYS A 179 -18.79 -8.46 -4.90
CA LYS A 179 -19.24 -7.45 -5.87
C LYS A 179 -18.46 -6.15 -5.74
N PHE A 180 -18.27 -5.69 -4.50
CA PHE A 180 -17.47 -4.51 -4.18
C PHE A 180 -16.02 -4.64 -4.68
N LEU A 181 -15.31 -5.70 -4.30
CA LEU A 181 -13.93 -5.93 -4.72
C LEU A 181 -13.84 -6.09 -6.24
N THR A 182 -14.80 -6.80 -6.85
CA THR A 182 -14.87 -6.93 -8.31
C THR A 182 -14.99 -5.56 -8.99
N ALA A 183 -15.83 -4.68 -8.46
CA ALA A 183 -16.03 -3.34 -9.00
C ALA A 183 -14.75 -2.51 -8.94
N VAL A 184 -14.07 -2.50 -7.78
CA VAL A 184 -12.86 -1.70 -7.58
C VAL A 184 -11.65 -2.27 -8.34
N TYR A 185 -11.59 -3.58 -8.55
CA TYR A 185 -10.54 -4.23 -9.35
C TYR A 185 -10.85 -4.23 -10.87
N GLY A 186 -11.62 -3.25 -11.34
CA GLY A 186 -11.85 -3.02 -12.76
C GLY A 186 -12.94 -3.86 -13.39
N GLY A 187 -13.80 -4.49 -12.58
CA GLY A 187 -14.98 -5.17 -13.09
C GLY A 187 -15.95 -4.23 -13.80
N ARG A 188 -16.69 -4.76 -14.76
CA ARG A 188 -17.66 -4.01 -15.57
C ARG A 188 -18.97 -4.76 -15.70
N THR A 189 -20.05 -4.02 -15.99
CA THR A 189 -21.32 -4.64 -16.39
C THR A 189 -21.19 -5.24 -17.79
N PRO A 190 -22.14 -6.10 -18.24
CA PRO A 190 -22.17 -6.59 -19.62
C PRO A 190 -22.23 -5.47 -20.68
N GLU A 191 -22.78 -4.31 -20.32
CA GLU A 191 -22.86 -3.11 -21.16
C GLU A 191 -21.53 -2.31 -21.16
N GLY A 192 -20.54 -2.71 -20.35
CA GLY A 192 -19.22 -2.07 -20.26
C GLY A 192 -19.11 -0.96 -19.21
N GLU A 193 -20.16 -0.70 -18.43
CA GLU A 193 -20.14 0.31 -17.37
C GLU A 193 -19.22 -0.12 -16.22
N PRO A 194 -18.38 0.79 -15.65
CA PRO A 194 -17.54 0.47 -14.51
C PRO A 194 -18.39 0.30 -13.25
N GLY A 195 -17.87 -0.46 -12.28
CA GLY A 195 -18.48 -0.55 -10.95
C GLY A 195 -17.96 0.50 -9.96
N PHE A 196 -16.83 1.14 -10.30
CA PHE A 196 -16.19 2.18 -9.51
C PHE A 196 -15.52 3.21 -10.41
N THR A 197 -15.57 4.50 -9.99
CA THR A 197 -14.83 5.59 -10.65
C THR A 197 -14.22 6.53 -9.60
N VAL A 198 -13.13 7.21 -9.92
CA VAL A 198 -12.53 8.22 -9.04
C VAL A 198 -13.41 9.46 -8.85
N ALA A 199 -14.33 9.72 -9.79
CA ALA A 199 -15.24 10.87 -9.74
C ALA A 199 -16.44 10.64 -8.82
N GLN A 200 -16.92 9.39 -8.68
CA GLN A 200 -18.19 9.08 -8.02
C GLN A 200 -18.04 8.05 -6.89
N GLY A 201 -16.93 7.26 -6.89
CA GLY A 201 -16.79 6.10 -6.02
C GLY A 201 -17.50 4.86 -6.56
N LEU A 202 -18.08 4.08 -5.67
CA LEU A 202 -18.81 2.86 -5.96
C LEU A 202 -20.17 3.18 -6.58
N LEU A 203 -20.45 2.58 -7.73
CA LEU A 203 -21.71 2.74 -8.45
C LEU A 203 -22.67 1.60 -8.06
N PHE A 204 -23.49 1.85 -7.04
CA PHE A 204 -24.36 0.83 -6.43
C PHE A 204 -25.30 0.17 -7.44
N ASP A 205 -25.83 0.91 -8.42
CA ASP A 205 -26.73 0.38 -9.46
C ASP A 205 -26.04 -0.60 -10.42
N ALA A 206 -24.69 -0.46 -10.57
CA ALA A 206 -23.90 -1.35 -11.39
C ALA A 206 -23.53 -2.66 -10.66
N LEU A 207 -23.43 -2.65 -9.31
CA LEU A 207 -22.95 -3.79 -8.53
C LEU A 207 -23.69 -5.10 -8.79
N PRO A 208 -25.03 -5.16 -8.88
CA PRO A 208 -25.72 -6.43 -9.13
C PRO A 208 -25.29 -7.11 -10.43
N LYS A 209 -24.94 -6.30 -11.45
CA LYS A 209 -24.58 -6.75 -12.80
C LYS A 209 -23.07 -6.90 -13.02
N ILE A 210 -22.24 -6.47 -12.04
CA ILE A 210 -20.79 -6.43 -12.22
C ILE A 210 -20.21 -7.83 -12.48
N THR A 211 -19.34 -7.93 -13.46
CA THR A 211 -18.60 -9.14 -13.82
C THR A 211 -17.10 -8.96 -13.58
N PRO A 212 -16.36 -10.03 -13.26
CA PRO A 212 -14.92 -9.95 -12.99
C PRO A 212 -14.14 -9.41 -14.19
N GLY A 213 -13.17 -8.54 -13.89
CA GLY A 213 -12.09 -8.15 -14.81
C GLY A 213 -10.93 -9.16 -14.79
N PRO A 214 -9.89 -8.93 -15.60
CA PRO A 214 -8.76 -9.86 -15.76
C PRO A 214 -7.71 -9.79 -14.63
N LEU A 215 -7.79 -8.83 -13.71
CA LEU A 215 -6.72 -8.55 -12.75
C LEU A 215 -6.62 -9.57 -11.61
N VAL A 216 -7.71 -10.22 -11.28
CA VAL A 216 -7.80 -11.14 -10.14
C VAL A 216 -8.54 -12.40 -10.60
N SER A 217 -7.92 -13.55 -10.45
CA SER A 217 -8.55 -14.84 -10.75
C SER A 217 -9.68 -15.15 -9.77
N LYS A 218 -10.50 -16.16 -10.11
CA LYS A 218 -11.56 -16.60 -9.19
C LYS A 218 -11.02 -17.05 -7.84
N GLU A 219 -9.93 -17.78 -7.83
CA GLU A 219 -9.29 -18.30 -6.60
C GLU A 219 -8.70 -17.18 -5.75
N GLU A 220 -8.05 -16.21 -6.38
CA GLU A 220 -7.54 -15.02 -5.70
C GLU A 220 -8.69 -14.18 -5.11
N MET A 221 -9.78 -13.99 -5.88
CA MET A 221 -10.97 -13.29 -5.40
C MET A 221 -11.63 -14.02 -4.22
N ASP A 222 -11.71 -15.35 -4.27
CA ASP A 222 -12.23 -16.17 -3.17
C ASP A 222 -11.37 -15.91 -1.90
N PHE A 223 -10.05 -15.88 -2.03
CA PHE A 223 -9.14 -15.55 -0.94
C PHE A 223 -9.36 -14.14 -0.40
N TYR A 224 -9.43 -13.11 -1.27
CA TYR A 224 -9.71 -11.73 -0.83
C TYR A 224 -11.01 -11.65 -0.04
N VAL A 225 -12.09 -12.26 -0.54
CA VAL A 225 -13.40 -12.25 0.12
C VAL A 225 -13.34 -12.93 1.49
N GLU A 226 -12.66 -14.08 1.59
CA GLU A 226 -12.47 -14.77 2.87
C GLU A 226 -11.72 -13.91 3.88
N ARG A 227 -10.64 -13.24 3.44
CA ARG A 227 -9.82 -12.39 4.31
C ARG A 227 -10.57 -11.12 4.75
N TYR A 228 -11.29 -10.46 3.84
CA TYR A 228 -12.11 -9.30 4.17
C TYR A 228 -13.29 -9.65 5.10
N ALA A 229 -13.87 -10.83 4.94
CA ALA A 229 -14.99 -11.27 5.77
C ALA A 229 -14.64 -11.46 7.25
N LEU A 230 -13.35 -11.54 7.61
CA LEU A 230 -12.92 -11.65 9.01
C LEU A 230 -13.27 -10.41 9.83
N LYS A 231 -13.15 -9.22 9.27
CA LYS A 231 -13.35 -7.93 9.97
C LYS A 231 -14.31 -6.98 9.24
N GLY A 232 -14.73 -7.32 8.01
CA GLY A 232 -15.59 -6.49 7.18
C GLY A 232 -14.85 -5.32 6.55
N ILE A 233 -15.62 -4.32 6.09
CA ILE A 233 -15.10 -3.18 5.32
C ILE A 233 -14.83 -1.92 6.15
N ARG A 234 -15.34 -1.82 7.40
CA ARG A 234 -15.23 -0.63 8.24
C ARG A 234 -13.78 -0.21 8.48
N GLY A 235 -12.93 -1.17 8.87
CA GLY A 235 -11.51 -0.90 9.11
C GLY A 235 -10.80 -0.30 7.89
N PRO A 236 -10.90 -0.92 6.70
CA PRO A 236 -10.41 -0.35 5.44
C PRO A 236 -10.94 1.06 5.14
N LEU A 237 -12.21 1.37 5.43
CA LEU A 237 -12.79 2.69 5.22
C LEU A 237 -12.27 3.75 6.22
N ASN A 238 -11.86 3.33 7.43
CA ASN A 238 -11.35 4.26 8.43
C ASN A 238 -10.09 5.02 7.99
N TRP A 239 -9.29 4.47 7.08
CA TRP A 239 -8.14 5.16 6.48
C TRP A 239 -8.53 6.47 5.77
N TYR A 240 -9.74 6.54 5.20
CA TYR A 240 -10.27 7.75 4.56
C TYR A 240 -10.87 8.74 5.57
N ARG A 241 -11.16 8.31 6.80
CA ARG A 241 -11.79 9.11 7.86
C ARG A 241 -10.78 9.85 8.75
N THR A 242 -9.47 9.70 8.48
CA THR A 242 -8.38 10.18 9.36
C THR A 242 -7.66 11.43 8.86
N GLN A 243 -8.16 12.14 7.84
CA GLN A 243 -7.48 13.29 7.25
C GLN A 243 -7.16 14.39 8.28
N GLU A 244 -8.13 14.75 9.14
CA GLU A 244 -7.93 15.76 10.18
C GLU A 244 -6.94 15.29 11.24
N LEU A 245 -7.03 14.02 11.67
CA LEU A 245 -6.09 13.44 12.62
C LEU A 245 -4.66 13.42 12.07
N ASN A 246 -4.49 13.02 10.81
CA ASN A 246 -3.19 13.04 10.15
C ASN A 246 -2.64 14.47 10.04
N PHE A 247 -3.48 15.44 9.75
CA PHE A 247 -3.06 16.85 9.74
C PHE A 247 -2.61 17.31 11.13
N GLU A 248 -3.36 17.01 12.18
CA GLU A 248 -3.00 17.38 13.55
C GLU A 248 -1.69 16.72 13.99
N ASP A 249 -1.46 15.45 13.66
CA ASP A 249 -0.22 14.73 13.95
C ASP A 249 0.99 15.33 13.22
N GLU A 250 0.80 15.88 12.01
CA GLU A 250 1.87 16.30 11.11
C GLU A 250 2.10 17.83 11.06
N LYS A 251 1.19 18.65 11.57
CA LYS A 251 1.26 20.12 11.42
C LYS A 251 2.53 20.75 12.02
N LEU A 252 3.07 20.20 13.10
CA LEU A 252 4.33 20.69 13.67
C LEU A 252 5.51 20.33 12.77
N MET A 253 5.50 19.14 12.20
CA MET A 253 6.51 18.69 11.24
C MET A 253 6.52 19.55 9.96
N ALA A 254 5.36 20.10 9.58
CA ALA A 254 5.24 20.97 8.42
C ALA A 254 6.13 22.23 8.50
N ALA A 255 6.45 22.70 9.70
CA ALA A 255 7.36 23.84 9.89
C ALA A 255 8.81 23.46 9.57
N GLU A 256 9.18 22.20 9.71
CA GLU A 256 10.53 21.66 9.49
C GLU A 256 10.76 21.26 8.03
N MET A 257 9.72 21.33 7.18
CA MET A 257 9.83 20.94 5.77
C MET A 257 10.58 21.94 4.89
N GLU A 258 10.84 23.16 5.36
CA GLU A 258 11.60 24.13 4.58
C GLU A 258 13.06 23.70 4.44
N GLY A 259 13.50 23.48 3.20
CA GLY A 259 14.85 22.97 2.90
C GLY A 259 15.05 21.48 3.19
N PHE A 260 14.05 20.79 3.72
CA PHE A 260 14.12 19.34 3.99
C PHE A 260 14.33 18.55 2.71
N LYS A 261 15.17 17.53 2.80
CA LYS A 261 15.33 16.48 1.78
C LYS A 261 15.57 15.14 2.45
N PHE A 262 14.93 14.11 1.93
CA PHE A 262 15.30 12.74 2.30
C PHE A 262 16.73 12.43 1.87
N ASP A 263 17.53 11.94 2.78
CA ASP A 263 18.86 11.34 2.49
C ASP A 263 18.73 9.88 2.06
N ILE A 264 17.58 9.25 2.30
CA ILE A 264 17.28 7.87 2.01
C ILE A 264 17.11 7.71 0.48
N PRO A 265 17.89 6.81 -0.17
CA PRO A 265 17.68 6.48 -1.57
C PRO A 265 16.25 6.05 -1.82
N THR A 266 15.62 6.65 -2.82
CA THR A 266 14.18 6.46 -3.08
C THR A 266 13.93 6.14 -4.55
N LEU A 267 13.02 5.18 -4.81
CA LEU A 267 12.45 4.92 -6.12
C LEU A 267 10.96 5.27 -6.09
N PHE A 268 10.51 6.00 -7.10
CA PHE A 268 9.10 6.24 -7.38
C PHE A 268 8.72 5.66 -8.73
N ILE A 269 7.68 4.83 -8.78
CA ILE A 269 7.14 4.24 -10.02
C ILE A 269 5.73 4.76 -10.23
N ALA A 270 5.48 5.47 -11.33
CA ALA A 270 4.15 5.94 -11.71
C ALA A 270 3.41 4.91 -12.56
N GLY A 271 2.08 4.82 -12.37
CA GLY A 271 1.19 4.21 -13.34
C GLY A 271 0.73 5.28 -14.34
N ALA A 272 1.09 5.12 -15.61
CA ALA A 272 0.83 6.14 -16.64
C ALA A 272 -0.67 6.44 -16.85
N ARG A 273 -1.54 5.48 -16.51
CA ARG A 273 -3.00 5.55 -16.64
C ARG A 273 -3.71 5.55 -15.29
N ASP A 274 -3.00 5.86 -14.19
CA ASP A 274 -3.60 5.95 -12.87
C ASP A 274 -4.48 7.20 -12.77
N GLU A 275 -5.78 7.02 -12.63
CA GLU A 275 -6.75 8.11 -12.51
C GLU A 275 -6.84 8.67 -11.09
N ALA A 276 -6.54 7.84 -10.06
CA ALA A 276 -6.55 8.28 -8.67
C ALA A 276 -5.28 9.08 -8.32
N LEU A 277 -4.13 8.59 -8.77
CA LEU A 277 -2.81 9.15 -8.51
C LEU A 277 -2.06 9.42 -9.83
N PRO A 278 -2.57 10.30 -10.69
CA PRO A 278 -1.99 10.53 -12.01
C PRO A 278 -0.53 11.02 -11.91
N PRO A 279 0.34 10.68 -12.89
CA PRO A 279 1.76 11.05 -12.89
C PRO A 279 2.00 12.55 -12.66
N SER A 280 1.08 13.40 -13.07
CA SER A 280 1.13 14.85 -12.84
C SER A 280 1.23 15.25 -11.37
N MET A 281 0.73 14.43 -10.44
CA MET A 281 0.85 14.68 -8.99
C MET A 281 2.29 14.54 -8.49
N SER A 282 3.17 13.87 -9.22
CA SER A 282 4.59 13.72 -8.89
C SER A 282 5.48 14.85 -9.40
N VAL A 283 4.92 15.84 -10.10
CA VAL A 283 5.66 17.00 -10.61
C VAL A 283 6.25 17.78 -9.44
N GLY A 284 7.56 18.05 -9.52
CA GLY A 284 8.29 18.76 -8.46
C GLY A 284 8.61 17.92 -7.21
N MET A 285 8.32 16.60 -7.23
CA MET A 285 8.67 15.71 -6.12
C MET A 285 10.19 15.64 -5.88
N ASP A 286 11.00 15.81 -6.93
CA ASP A 286 12.48 15.71 -6.88
C ASP A 286 13.12 16.66 -5.86
N LYS A 287 12.51 17.80 -5.60
CA LYS A 287 13.02 18.77 -4.63
C LYS A 287 13.13 18.23 -3.19
N TRP A 288 12.38 17.17 -2.89
CA TRP A 288 12.30 16.56 -1.56
C TRP A 288 13.31 15.43 -1.30
N PHE A 289 14.13 15.09 -2.29
CA PHE A 289 15.05 13.96 -2.22
C PHE A 289 16.45 14.37 -2.65
N ARG A 290 17.47 13.80 -2.02
CA ARG A 290 18.85 13.89 -2.52
C ARG A 290 19.11 12.88 -3.63
N SER A 291 18.45 11.71 -3.56
CA SER A 291 18.55 10.63 -4.55
C SER A 291 17.16 10.05 -4.82
N LEU A 292 16.57 10.48 -5.93
CA LEU A 292 15.29 9.96 -6.42
C LEU A 292 15.48 9.31 -7.80
N THR A 293 15.20 8.01 -7.86
CA THR A 293 15.05 7.27 -9.12
C THR A 293 13.58 7.29 -9.50
N ARG A 294 13.28 7.45 -10.80
CA ARG A 294 11.92 7.44 -11.33
C ARG A 294 11.72 6.30 -12.29
N GLY A 295 10.56 5.66 -12.22
CA GLY A 295 10.05 4.72 -13.19
C GLY A 295 8.63 5.07 -13.59
N GLU A 296 8.19 4.60 -14.75
CA GLU A 296 6.81 4.69 -15.21
C GLU A 296 6.46 3.41 -15.95
N VAL A 297 5.25 2.91 -15.71
CA VAL A 297 4.71 1.71 -16.38
C VAL A 297 3.36 2.05 -17.01
N ASP A 298 3.09 1.48 -18.19
CA ASP A 298 1.80 1.64 -18.86
C ASP A 298 0.72 0.80 -18.18
N ALA A 299 0.31 1.25 -16.98
CA ALA A 299 -0.67 0.60 -16.13
C ALA A 299 -1.62 1.63 -15.50
N SER A 300 -2.77 1.15 -15.06
CA SER A 300 -3.67 1.88 -14.17
C SER A 300 -3.12 1.90 -12.74
N HIS A 301 -3.97 2.22 -11.76
CA HIS A 301 -3.64 2.15 -10.34
C HIS A 301 -3.13 0.76 -9.90
N TRP A 302 -3.52 -0.31 -10.58
CA TRP A 302 -3.12 -1.69 -10.27
C TRP A 302 -1.80 -2.10 -10.92
N ALA A 303 -0.82 -1.20 -10.98
CA ALA A 303 0.47 -1.39 -11.65
C ALA A 303 1.20 -2.66 -11.19
N LEU A 304 1.12 -3.03 -9.91
CA LEU A 304 1.71 -4.25 -9.34
C LEU A 304 1.22 -5.53 -10.03
N TRP A 305 -0.02 -5.51 -10.55
CA TRP A 305 -0.71 -6.67 -11.12
C TRP A 305 -0.78 -6.61 -12.65
N GLU A 306 -0.93 -5.41 -13.22
CA GLU A 306 -1.01 -5.22 -14.68
C GLU A 306 0.35 -5.37 -15.35
N LYS A 307 1.41 -4.89 -14.68
CA LYS A 307 2.78 -4.83 -15.22
C LYS A 307 3.82 -5.39 -14.24
N PRO A 308 3.59 -6.58 -13.67
CA PRO A 308 4.46 -7.11 -12.61
C PRO A 308 5.93 -7.25 -13.04
N ALA A 309 6.20 -7.64 -14.30
CA ALA A 309 7.56 -7.77 -14.81
C ALA A 309 8.30 -6.43 -14.86
N GLU A 310 7.62 -5.38 -15.32
CA GLU A 310 8.21 -4.04 -15.44
C GLU A 310 8.44 -3.43 -14.06
N VAL A 311 7.46 -3.55 -13.16
CA VAL A 311 7.57 -3.08 -11.78
C VAL A 311 8.70 -3.82 -11.05
N ASN A 312 8.78 -5.16 -11.17
CA ASN A 312 9.83 -5.96 -10.58
C ASN A 312 11.22 -5.55 -11.10
N ARG A 313 11.36 -5.29 -12.38
CA ARG A 313 12.62 -4.81 -12.98
C ARG A 313 13.08 -3.48 -12.36
N TYR A 314 12.19 -2.48 -12.25
CA TYR A 314 12.55 -1.20 -11.62
C TYR A 314 12.97 -1.39 -10.16
N ILE A 315 12.25 -2.24 -9.41
CA ILE A 315 12.56 -2.54 -8.01
C ILE A 315 13.92 -3.24 -7.90
N GLU A 316 14.20 -4.24 -8.76
CA GLU A 316 15.45 -4.98 -8.78
C GLU A 316 16.65 -4.08 -9.11
N GLU A 317 16.58 -3.29 -10.20
CA GLU A 317 17.63 -2.36 -10.62
C GLU A 317 17.97 -1.39 -9.47
N PHE A 318 16.95 -0.85 -8.81
CA PHE A 318 17.13 0.06 -7.69
C PHE A 318 17.73 -0.63 -6.45
N LEU A 319 17.16 -1.74 -6.00
CA LEU A 319 17.57 -2.41 -4.77
C LEU A 319 18.95 -3.07 -4.89
N THR A 320 19.30 -3.63 -6.06
CA THR A 320 20.61 -4.23 -6.31
C THR A 320 21.73 -3.20 -6.14
N GLY A 321 21.52 -1.97 -6.60
CA GLY A 321 22.43 -0.86 -6.37
C GLY A 321 22.66 -0.58 -4.87
N GLN A 322 21.60 -0.60 -4.07
CA GLN A 322 21.66 -0.36 -2.63
C GLN A 322 22.31 -1.52 -1.85
N ILE A 323 22.06 -2.76 -2.26
CA ILE A 323 22.68 -3.97 -1.69
C ILE A 323 24.19 -3.95 -1.92
N SER A 324 24.61 -3.62 -3.14
CA SER A 324 26.04 -3.57 -3.53
C SER A 324 26.80 -2.46 -2.79
N ALA A 325 26.22 -1.27 -2.68
CA ALA A 325 26.82 -0.16 -1.93
C ALA A 325 26.99 -0.49 -0.43
N GLY A 326 26.05 -1.22 0.17
CA GLY A 326 26.13 -1.67 1.55
C GLY A 326 27.23 -2.70 1.82
N LYS A 327 27.58 -3.54 0.85
CA LYS A 327 28.68 -4.51 0.96
C LYS A 327 30.06 -3.85 0.86
N ALA A 328 30.16 -2.73 0.14
CA ALA A 328 31.41 -1.98 0.00
C ALA A 328 31.77 -1.11 1.23
N SER A 329 30.81 -0.92 2.15
CA SER A 329 30.98 -0.12 3.37
C SER A 329 31.20 -0.96 4.65
N LEU A 330 31.26 -2.29 4.54
CA LEU A 330 31.62 -3.25 5.59
C LEU A 330 33.07 -3.75 5.37
#